data_84551af2a669fa0cff5d9c2767415812
#
_entry.id   84551af2a669fa0cff5d9c2767415812
#
_cell.length_a   1.000
_cell.length_b   1.000
_cell.length_c   1.000
_cell.angle_alpha   90.00
_cell.angle_beta   90.00
_cell.angle_gamma   90.00
#
_symmetry.space_group_name_H-M   'P 1'
#
loop_
_entity.id
_entity.type
_entity.pdbx_description
1 polymer ?
#
loop_
_entity_poly.entity_id
_entity_poly.type
_entity_poly.pdbx_seq_one_letter_code
_entity_poly.pdbx_strand_id
1 'polypeptide(L)'
;MQEQNNNMQNSVLPTQPTTDMNSRKMEFGPNFWHGCLLVLFLISSVCGIYLTVKPGMKCEKIPQKETSLSSALASSLSSKEGKPSVAWIKVRGVIATDNSSSPFSRPQGAGAIAKKIRDAGEDKEVKAIVLDINSPGGTVAAVQNIYSEILKAKKNGKKVVALFRDVAASGGFYIAMAADKIVAEPGTITGSVGVIMQTSNVEGLFQKIGVKMVPITSGKYKDIGSMYRPMTDAEKALLQDMVDDTYTQFFAAVKAGRPEVSEANLTEYTDGRVFTGQRAYNLGFVDKLGGEDEALQLAGELAGIKDPKIISSKSDNLRDFIFSFGSSVEGASLVKQLETLTTPSVAYLWVH
;
A
#
# COMPACT_ATOMS: atom_id res chain seq x y z
N MET A 1 -5.65 -73.81 36.20
CA MET A 1 -7.09 -73.82 36.59
C MET A 1 -7.74 -72.68 35.90
N GLN A 2 -8.45 -73.07 34.88
CA GLN A 2 -9.78 -72.60 34.44
C GLN A 2 -9.91 -71.10 34.19
N GLU A 3 -9.95 -70.70 32.88
CA GLU A 3 -11.11 -70.76 31.95
C GLU A 3 -12.31 -69.95 32.42
N GLN A 4 -12.64 -68.96 31.62
CA GLN A 4 -13.93 -68.73 30.94
C GLN A 4 -13.93 -67.30 30.39
N ASN A 5 -13.86 -67.10 29.13
CA ASN A 5 -14.83 -67.31 28.06
C ASN A 5 -16.02 -66.32 28.06
N ASN A 6 -16.11 -65.63 26.95
CA ASN A 6 -17.31 -65.25 26.18
C ASN A 6 -18.02 -63.92 26.48
N ASN A 7 -18.16 -63.08 25.57
CA ASN A 7 -19.07 -62.92 24.46
C ASN A 7 -19.20 -61.43 24.11
N MET A 8 -18.78 -61.11 22.89
CA MET A 8 -19.66 -60.69 21.79
C MET A 8 -20.76 -59.68 22.15
N GLN A 9 -20.66 -58.52 21.58
CA GLN A 9 -21.72 -58.08 20.65
C GLN A 9 -21.24 -56.94 19.77
N ASN A 10 -21.18 -57.25 18.46
CA ASN A 10 -21.17 -56.29 17.35
C ASN A 10 -22.43 -55.43 17.44
N SER A 11 -22.28 -54.13 17.65
CA SER A 11 -23.32 -53.15 17.30
C SER A 11 -22.86 -52.43 16.01
N VAL A 12 -23.46 -52.90 14.93
CA VAL A 12 -23.42 -52.25 13.62
C VAL A 12 -24.16 -50.91 13.74
N LEU A 13 -23.45 -49.79 13.63
CA LEU A 13 -24.04 -48.46 13.42
C LEU A 13 -24.56 -48.39 11.99
N PRO A 14 -25.78 -47.84 11.77
CA PRO A 14 -26.33 -47.69 10.44
C PRO A 14 -25.57 -46.62 9.66
N THR A 15 -25.13 -46.99 8.48
CA THR A 15 -24.57 -46.10 7.46
C THR A 15 -25.61 -45.09 7.05
N GLN A 16 -25.30 -43.81 7.27
CA GLN A 16 -26.08 -42.71 6.67
C GLN A 16 -25.85 -42.68 5.15
N PRO A 17 -26.88 -42.36 4.35
CA PRO A 17 -26.72 -42.26 2.92
C PRO A 17 -25.87 -41.03 2.57
N THR A 18 -24.80 -41.24 1.86
CA THR A 18 -24.00 -40.21 1.20
C THR A 18 -24.87 -39.57 0.13
N THR A 19 -25.36 -38.37 0.38
CA THR A 19 -25.91 -37.53 -0.67
C THR A 19 -24.76 -37.06 -1.55
N ASP A 20 -24.65 -37.71 -2.69
CA ASP A 20 -23.80 -37.34 -3.81
C ASP A 20 -24.29 -35.96 -4.36
N MET A 21 -23.69 -34.87 -3.88
CA MET A 21 -23.86 -33.55 -4.47
C MET A 21 -22.99 -33.47 -5.72
N ASN A 22 -23.49 -34.09 -6.77
CA ASN A 22 -22.97 -33.97 -8.11
C ASN A 22 -23.04 -32.50 -8.55
N SER A 23 -21.92 -31.76 -8.35
CA SER A 23 -21.74 -30.44 -8.90
C SER A 23 -21.72 -30.54 -10.43
N ARG A 24 -22.87 -30.34 -11.07
CA ARG A 24 -22.96 -30.17 -12.52
C ARG A 24 -22.13 -28.95 -12.89
N LYS A 25 -20.88 -29.17 -13.30
CA LYS A 25 -20.15 -28.22 -14.10
C LYS A 25 -20.93 -28.02 -15.40
N MET A 26 -21.53 -26.85 -15.61
CA MET A 26 -22.06 -26.47 -16.91
C MET A 26 -20.86 -26.29 -17.85
N GLU A 27 -20.52 -27.33 -18.58
CA GLU A 27 -19.58 -27.24 -19.70
C GLU A 27 -20.33 -26.62 -20.88
N PHE A 28 -20.10 -25.34 -21.10
CA PHE A 28 -20.55 -24.67 -22.32
C PHE A 28 -19.70 -25.16 -23.48
N GLY A 29 -20.29 -26.00 -24.32
CA GLY A 29 -19.62 -26.52 -25.51
C GLY A 29 -19.18 -25.38 -26.47
N PRO A 30 -18.23 -25.65 -27.37
CA PRO A 30 -17.69 -24.64 -28.28
C PRO A 30 -18.74 -23.92 -29.12
N ASN A 31 -19.88 -24.54 -29.36
CA ASN A 31 -21.00 -23.96 -30.13
C ASN A 31 -21.74 -22.83 -29.37
N PHE A 32 -21.65 -22.76 -28.03
CA PHE A 32 -22.26 -21.70 -27.24
C PHE A 32 -21.58 -20.34 -27.51
N TRP A 33 -20.25 -20.34 -27.56
CA TRP A 33 -19.49 -19.12 -27.84
C TRP A 33 -19.68 -18.60 -29.27
N HIS A 34 -19.82 -19.51 -30.24
CA HIS A 34 -20.14 -19.14 -31.63
C HIS A 34 -21.56 -18.55 -31.73
N GLY A 35 -22.53 -19.07 -30.96
CA GLY A 35 -23.85 -18.52 -30.86
C GLY A 35 -23.90 -17.10 -30.30
N CYS A 36 -23.15 -16.85 -29.20
CA CYS A 36 -23.05 -15.51 -28.61
C CYS A 36 -22.39 -14.48 -29.55
N LEU A 37 -21.33 -14.86 -30.27
CA LEU A 37 -20.68 -14.01 -31.27
C LEU A 37 -21.59 -13.69 -32.46
N LEU A 38 -22.35 -14.68 -32.93
CA LEU A 38 -23.35 -14.46 -34.00
C LEU A 38 -24.47 -13.51 -33.59
N VAL A 39 -24.98 -13.62 -32.37
CA VAL A 39 -26.00 -12.71 -31.84
C VAL A 39 -25.45 -11.29 -31.70
N LEU A 40 -24.21 -11.11 -31.19
CA LEU A 40 -23.56 -9.80 -31.11
C LEU A 40 -23.36 -9.18 -32.51
N PHE A 41 -22.96 -9.99 -33.50
CA PHE A 41 -22.77 -9.55 -34.87
C PHE A 41 -24.11 -9.13 -35.52
N LEU A 42 -25.20 -9.89 -35.29
CA LEU A 42 -26.52 -9.54 -35.77
C LEU A 42 -27.06 -8.26 -35.13
N ILE A 43 -26.87 -8.07 -33.82
CA ILE A 43 -27.27 -6.83 -33.12
C ILE A 43 -26.47 -5.63 -33.69
N SER A 44 -25.18 -5.77 -33.90
CA SER A 44 -24.33 -4.73 -34.48
C SER A 44 -24.77 -4.40 -35.92
N SER A 45 -25.10 -5.42 -36.74
CA SER A 45 -25.57 -5.25 -38.12
C SER A 45 -26.95 -4.58 -38.18
N VAL A 46 -27.89 -4.97 -37.29
CA VAL A 46 -29.21 -4.34 -37.20
C VAL A 46 -29.11 -2.89 -36.73
N CYS A 47 -28.25 -2.60 -35.77
CA CYS A 47 -27.99 -1.23 -35.32
C CYS A 47 -27.36 -0.37 -36.45
N GLY A 48 -26.43 -0.94 -37.22
CA GLY A 48 -25.85 -0.28 -38.39
C GLY A 48 -26.87 0.03 -39.48
N ILE A 49 -27.75 -0.94 -39.81
CA ILE A 49 -28.83 -0.75 -40.78
C ILE A 49 -29.91 0.24 -40.28
N TYR A 50 -30.22 0.20 -38.97
CA TYR A 50 -31.18 1.14 -38.38
C TYR A 50 -30.70 2.60 -38.43
N LEU A 51 -29.38 2.82 -38.31
CA LEU A 51 -28.76 4.14 -38.43
C LEU A 51 -28.67 4.64 -39.89
N THR A 52 -28.67 3.72 -40.86
CA THR A 52 -28.61 4.08 -42.29
C THR A 52 -29.97 4.23 -42.95
N VAL A 53 -31.06 3.68 -42.41
CA VAL A 53 -32.40 3.63 -43.01
C VAL A 53 -33.37 4.67 -42.44
N LYS A 54 -32.99 5.56 -41.51
CA LYS A 54 -33.82 6.69 -41.12
C LYS A 54 -33.62 7.91 -42.04
N PRO A 55 -34.38 8.06 -43.14
CA PRO A 55 -34.41 9.31 -43.91
C PRO A 55 -35.36 10.26 -43.16
N GLY A 56 -34.80 11.32 -42.57
CA GLY A 56 -35.68 12.42 -42.17
C GLY A 56 -35.42 13.08 -40.80
N MET A 57 -34.23 13.02 -40.24
CA MET A 57 -33.84 14.03 -39.25
C MET A 57 -33.22 15.23 -39.96
N LYS A 58 -34.02 16.31 -40.09
CA LYS A 58 -33.49 17.62 -40.46
C LYS A 58 -32.40 17.96 -39.46
N CYS A 59 -31.16 17.96 -39.92
CA CYS A 59 -30.08 18.60 -39.19
C CYS A 59 -30.38 20.09 -39.10
N GLU A 60 -30.87 20.52 -37.97
CA GLU A 60 -30.86 21.91 -37.60
C GLU A 60 -29.40 22.33 -37.55
N LYS A 61 -29.02 23.29 -38.39
CA LYS A 61 -27.64 23.81 -38.49
C LYS A 61 -27.26 24.40 -37.15
N ILE A 62 -26.52 23.61 -36.34
CA ILE A 62 -25.76 24.16 -35.24
C ILE A 62 -24.75 25.14 -35.85
N PRO A 63 -24.70 26.41 -35.40
CA PRO A 63 -23.72 27.35 -35.89
C PRO A 63 -22.34 26.78 -35.70
N GLN A 64 -21.67 26.36 -36.77
CA GLN A 64 -20.27 26.00 -36.75
C GLN A 64 -19.48 27.25 -36.44
N LYS A 65 -19.15 27.39 -35.14
CA LYS A 65 -18.02 28.21 -34.75
C LYS A 65 -16.81 27.42 -35.25
N GLU A 66 -16.25 27.83 -36.37
CA GLU A 66 -14.99 27.29 -36.87
C GLU A 66 -13.88 27.53 -35.82
N THR A 67 -13.83 26.67 -34.83
CA THR A 67 -12.63 26.50 -34.02
C THR A 67 -11.71 25.60 -34.83
N SER A 68 -10.83 26.20 -35.61
CA SER A 68 -9.88 25.44 -36.39
C SER A 68 -9.10 24.53 -35.44
N LEU A 69 -8.91 23.26 -35.86
CA LEU A 69 -8.12 22.27 -35.10
C LEU A 69 -6.75 22.83 -34.73
N SER A 70 -6.21 23.75 -35.52
CA SER A 70 -4.98 24.47 -35.26
C SER A 70 -5.05 25.42 -34.06
N SER A 71 -6.21 26.10 -33.83
CA SER A 71 -6.35 26.96 -32.66
C SER A 71 -6.59 26.14 -31.37
N ALA A 72 -7.24 24.99 -31.46
CA ALA A 72 -7.36 24.05 -30.35
C ALA A 72 -6.00 23.40 -30.01
N LEU A 73 -5.20 23.08 -31.03
CA LEU A 73 -3.83 22.57 -30.82
C LEU A 73 -2.90 23.69 -30.33
N ALA A 74 -3.02 24.91 -30.84
CA ALA A 74 -2.22 26.06 -30.41
C ALA A 74 -2.58 26.48 -28.97
N SER A 75 -3.85 26.37 -28.56
CA SER A 75 -4.25 26.64 -27.18
C SER A 75 -3.82 25.54 -26.21
N SER A 76 -3.61 24.30 -26.69
CA SER A 76 -3.06 23.21 -25.88
C SER A 76 -1.53 23.26 -25.81
N LEU A 77 -0.87 23.93 -26.76
CA LEU A 77 0.59 24.13 -26.81
C LEU A 77 1.03 25.48 -26.23
N SER A 78 0.10 26.42 -26.02
CA SER A 78 0.37 27.61 -25.23
C SER A 78 0.56 27.16 -23.79
N SER A 79 1.81 27.08 -23.33
CA SER A 79 2.17 26.99 -21.93
C SER A 79 1.65 28.23 -21.20
N LYS A 80 0.35 28.21 -20.81
CA LYS A 80 -0.08 29.01 -19.67
C LYS A 80 0.81 28.59 -18.53
N GLU A 81 1.65 29.48 -18.01
CA GLU A 81 2.23 29.28 -16.69
C GLU A 81 1.12 28.82 -15.76
N GLY A 82 1.16 27.54 -15.41
CA GLY A 82 0.12 26.94 -14.57
C GLY A 82 0.11 27.66 -13.22
N LYS A 83 -1.07 27.83 -12.66
CA LYS A 83 -1.18 28.44 -11.32
C LYS A 83 -0.43 27.55 -10.33
N PRO A 84 0.35 28.16 -9.41
CA PRO A 84 1.03 27.41 -8.36
C PRO A 84 0.08 26.45 -7.63
N SER A 85 0.50 25.24 -7.41
CA SER A 85 -0.38 24.16 -6.96
C SER A 85 0.28 23.28 -5.90
N VAL A 86 -0.56 22.50 -5.19
CA VAL A 86 -0.18 21.55 -4.17
C VAL A 86 -0.45 20.15 -4.68
N ALA A 87 0.55 19.27 -4.70
CA ALA A 87 0.38 17.87 -4.99
C ALA A 87 -0.09 17.11 -3.73
N TRP A 88 -1.19 16.37 -3.85
CA TRP A 88 -1.74 15.58 -2.73
C TRP A 88 -1.46 14.09 -2.98
N ILE A 89 -0.58 13.51 -2.18
CA ILE A 89 -0.09 12.13 -2.35
C ILE A 89 -0.52 11.28 -1.16
N LYS A 90 -1.35 10.27 -1.43
CA LYS A 90 -1.87 9.35 -0.42
C LYS A 90 -0.88 8.21 -0.17
N VAL A 91 -0.57 7.95 1.10
CA VAL A 91 0.18 6.79 1.59
C VAL A 91 -0.76 5.96 2.45
N ARG A 92 -1.12 4.78 1.99
CA ARG A 92 -2.15 3.92 2.61
C ARG A 92 -1.64 2.52 2.89
N GLY A 93 -2.00 1.97 4.06
CA GLY A 93 -1.70 0.60 4.44
C GLY A 93 -0.21 0.33 4.64
N VAL A 94 0.18 -0.93 4.55
CA VAL A 94 1.57 -1.36 4.75
C VAL A 94 2.47 -0.89 3.60
N ILE A 95 3.59 -0.24 3.93
CA ILE A 95 4.59 0.23 2.97
C ILE A 95 5.51 -0.93 2.62
N ALA A 96 5.31 -1.51 1.44
CA ALA A 96 6.13 -2.62 0.95
C ALA A 96 6.52 -2.38 -0.52
N THR A 97 7.54 -3.08 -0.98
CA THR A 97 7.89 -3.08 -2.40
C THR A 97 6.75 -3.68 -3.22
N ASP A 98 6.49 -3.13 -4.40
CA ASP A 98 5.44 -3.61 -5.30
C ASP A 98 5.68 -5.07 -5.68
N ASN A 99 4.83 -5.97 -5.19
CA ASN A 99 4.84 -7.39 -5.56
C ASN A 99 3.70 -7.76 -6.53
N SER A 100 3.00 -6.77 -7.10
CA SER A 100 1.93 -7.07 -8.04
C SER A 100 2.48 -7.40 -9.43
N SER A 101 2.57 -8.69 -9.73
CA SER A 101 2.91 -9.23 -11.05
C SER A 101 1.76 -9.14 -12.05
N SER A 102 0.60 -8.67 -11.65
CA SER A 102 -0.57 -8.54 -12.54
C SER A 102 -0.55 -7.20 -13.28
N PRO A 103 -0.62 -7.20 -14.62
CA PRO A 103 -0.69 -5.98 -15.42
C PRO A 103 -1.98 -5.16 -15.16
N PHE A 104 -2.96 -5.77 -14.48
CA PHE A 104 -4.22 -5.13 -14.10
C PHE A 104 -4.27 -4.69 -12.63
N SER A 105 -3.21 -4.93 -11.84
CA SER A 105 -3.13 -4.46 -10.45
C SER A 105 -2.71 -2.99 -10.43
N ARG A 106 -3.31 -2.21 -9.53
CA ARG A 106 -2.82 -0.85 -9.27
C ARG A 106 -1.45 -0.93 -8.62
N PRO A 107 -0.43 -0.20 -9.12
CA PRO A 107 0.79 -0.03 -8.36
C PRO A 107 0.46 0.79 -7.10
N GLN A 108 0.32 0.13 -5.96
CA GLN A 108 0.00 0.76 -4.67
C GLN A 108 1.18 0.73 -3.71
N GLY A 109 2.26 0.06 -4.07
CA GLY A 109 3.42 -0.08 -3.21
C GLY A 109 4.34 1.14 -3.18
N ALA A 110 5.41 1.00 -2.42
CA ALA A 110 6.37 2.07 -2.18
C ALA A 110 6.96 2.68 -3.47
N GLY A 111 7.17 1.87 -4.51
CA GLY A 111 7.67 2.35 -5.81
C GLY A 111 6.74 3.34 -6.49
N ALA A 112 5.42 3.09 -6.45
CA ALA A 112 4.43 4.00 -7.01
C ALA A 112 4.33 5.31 -6.22
N ILE A 113 4.39 5.24 -4.88
CA ILE A 113 4.40 6.43 -4.01
C ILE A 113 5.66 7.25 -4.28
N ALA A 114 6.84 6.61 -4.29
CA ALA A 114 8.12 7.24 -4.57
C ALA A 114 8.12 7.93 -5.95
N LYS A 115 7.54 7.27 -6.96
CA LYS A 115 7.37 7.87 -8.30
C LYS A 115 6.49 9.11 -8.27
N LYS A 116 5.34 9.08 -7.58
CA LYS A 116 4.45 10.26 -7.46
C LYS A 116 5.17 11.44 -6.79
N ILE A 117 5.97 11.17 -5.77
CA ILE A 117 6.76 12.21 -5.08
C ILE A 117 7.82 12.78 -6.03
N ARG A 118 8.51 11.94 -6.78
CA ARG A 118 9.50 12.37 -7.77
C ARG A 118 8.86 13.23 -8.86
N ASP A 119 7.77 12.75 -9.48
CA ASP A 119 7.05 13.46 -10.52
C ASP A 119 6.59 14.84 -10.01
N ALA A 120 6.05 14.92 -8.79
CA ALA A 120 5.67 16.18 -8.16
C ALA A 120 6.89 17.06 -7.84
N GLY A 121 8.02 16.45 -7.46
CA GLY A 121 9.28 17.14 -7.19
C GLY A 121 9.89 17.80 -8.42
N GLU A 122 9.68 17.23 -9.60
CA GLU A 122 10.19 17.72 -10.89
C GLU A 122 9.22 18.69 -11.58
N ASP A 123 7.92 18.63 -11.27
CA ASP A 123 6.90 19.52 -11.85
C ASP A 123 7.08 20.96 -11.40
N LYS A 124 7.25 21.88 -12.34
CA LYS A 124 7.45 23.32 -12.08
C LYS A 124 6.21 24.01 -11.51
N GLU A 125 5.02 23.50 -11.79
CA GLU A 125 3.74 24.03 -11.30
C GLU A 125 3.49 23.65 -9.83
N VAL A 126 4.01 22.51 -9.38
CA VAL A 126 3.93 22.07 -7.99
C VAL A 126 4.91 22.85 -7.14
N LYS A 127 4.42 23.54 -6.10
CA LYS A 127 5.24 24.29 -5.14
C LYS A 127 5.29 23.61 -3.77
N ALA A 128 4.25 22.85 -3.42
CA ALA A 128 4.22 22.05 -2.21
C ALA A 128 3.65 20.66 -2.44
N ILE A 129 3.97 19.75 -1.55
CA ILE A 129 3.49 18.36 -1.53
C ILE A 129 2.87 18.13 -0.16
N VAL A 130 1.64 17.60 -0.13
CA VAL A 130 1.02 17.06 1.07
C VAL A 130 1.09 15.54 0.98
N LEU A 131 1.72 14.92 1.98
CA LEU A 131 1.75 13.47 2.17
C LEU A 131 0.63 13.09 3.12
N ASP A 132 -0.45 12.56 2.62
CA ASP A 132 -1.63 12.14 3.37
C ASP A 132 -1.43 10.69 3.81
N ILE A 133 -1.02 10.48 5.08
CA ILE A 133 -0.50 9.22 5.61
C ILE A 133 -1.55 8.52 6.48
N ASN A 134 -1.93 7.30 6.10
CA ASN A 134 -2.68 6.34 6.92
C ASN A 134 -2.00 4.97 6.79
N SER A 135 -0.95 4.75 7.59
CA SER A 135 -0.04 3.61 7.46
C SER A 135 0.55 3.18 8.80
N PRO A 136 0.56 1.88 9.12
CA PRO A 136 1.26 1.32 10.29
C PRO A 136 2.78 1.17 10.06
N GLY A 137 3.30 1.56 8.89
CA GLY A 137 4.68 1.36 8.50
C GLY A 137 4.87 0.28 7.44
N GLY A 138 6.05 -0.36 7.41
CA GLY A 138 6.37 -1.37 6.42
C GLY A 138 7.83 -1.79 6.39
N THR A 139 8.28 -2.37 5.27
CA THR A 139 9.66 -2.84 5.13
C THR A 139 10.65 -1.69 5.06
N VAL A 140 11.81 -1.86 5.69
CA VAL A 140 12.83 -0.83 5.85
C VAL A 140 13.22 -0.17 4.53
N ALA A 141 13.62 -0.95 3.54
CA ALA A 141 14.08 -0.44 2.26
C ALA A 141 12.98 0.32 1.49
N ALA A 142 11.72 -0.14 1.57
CA ALA A 142 10.59 0.53 0.94
C ALA A 142 10.31 1.91 1.57
N VAL A 143 10.35 1.98 2.90
CA VAL A 143 10.20 3.22 3.67
C VAL A 143 11.33 4.20 3.35
N GLN A 144 12.58 3.73 3.36
CA GLN A 144 13.76 4.55 3.06
C GLN A 144 13.76 5.08 1.62
N ASN A 145 13.24 4.32 0.67
CA ASN A 145 13.07 4.79 -0.71
C ASN A 145 12.11 6.00 -0.77
N ILE A 146 10.95 5.93 -0.11
CA ILE A 146 10.02 7.06 -0.05
C ILE A 146 10.66 8.26 0.66
N TYR A 147 11.30 8.05 1.80
CA TYR A 147 12.00 9.09 2.56
C TYR A 147 13.04 9.83 1.70
N SER A 148 13.83 9.09 0.92
CA SER A 148 14.85 9.68 0.05
C SER A 148 14.24 10.52 -1.08
N GLU A 149 13.12 10.12 -1.66
CA GLU A 149 12.43 10.90 -2.70
C GLU A 149 11.81 12.19 -2.13
N ILE A 150 11.31 12.17 -0.88
CA ILE A 150 10.86 13.39 -0.20
C ILE A 150 12.03 14.37 -0.03
N LEU A 151 13.19 13.90 0.43
CA LEU A 151 14.37 14.74 0.58
C LEU A 151 14.84 15.34 -0.77
N LYS A 152 14.74 14.56 -1.87
CA LYS A 152 15.05 15.06 -3.22
C LYS A 152 14.05 16.13 -3.65
N ALA A 153 12.75 15.93 -3.42
CA ALA A 153 11.74 16.94 -3.73
C ALA A 153 12.00 18.25 -2.96
N LYS A 154 12.39 18.17 -1.69
CA LYS A 154 12.78 19.35 -0.89
C LYS A 154 14.02 20.03 -1.47
N LYS A 155 15.05 19.29 -1.90
CA LYS A 155 16.23 19.84 -2.59
C LYS A 155 15.85 20.58 -3.88
N ASN A 156 14.79 20.16 -4.57
CA ASN A 156 14.22 20.82 -5.73
C ASN A 156 13.35 22.03 -5.36
N GLY A 157 13.36 22.47 -4.09
CA GLY A 157 12.65 23.65 -3.60
C GLY A 157 11.19 23.42 -3.27
N LYS A 158 10.69 22.18 -3.26
CA LYS A 158 9.31 21.88 -2.85
C LYS A 158 9.18 21.92 -1.34
N LYS A 159 8.05 22.46 -0.86
CA LYS A 159 7.66 22.39 0.55
C LYS A 159 6.86 21.13 0.78
N VAL A 160 7.11 20.43 1.88
CA VAL A 160 6.47 19.16 2.17
C VAL A 160 5.80 19.20 3.53
N VAL A 161 4.50 18.90 3.54
CA VAL A 161 3.69 18.76 4.75
C VAL A 161 3.23 17.31 4.85
N ALA A 162 3.43 16.66 5.99
CA ALA A 162 2.84 15.36 6.28
C ALA A 162 1.53 15.57 7.05
N LEU A 163 0.47 14.92 6.61
CA LEU A 163 -0.82 14.85 7.31
C LEU A 163 -1.02 13.43 7.82
N PHE A 164 -1.18 13.29 9.13
CA PHE A 164 -1.46 12.01 9.78
C PHE A 164 -2.96 11.79 9.89
N ARG A 165 -3.41 10.61 9.43
CA ARG A 165 -4.79 10.16 9.56
C ARG A 165 -4.98 9.30 10.81
N ASP A 166 -5.77 8.25 10.72
CA ASP A 166 -6.02 7.33 11.83
C ASP A 166 -4.73 6.77 12.41
N VAL A 167 -3.80 6.34 11.52
CA VAL A 167 -2.51 5.76 11.87
C VAL A 167 -1.40 6.36 11.02
N ALA A 168 -0.34 6.85 11.66
CA ALA A 168 0.91 7.21 11.00
C ALA A 168 2.07 6.80 11.92
N ALA A 169 2.32 5.49 11.96
CA ALA A 169 3.23 4.89 12.94
C ALA A 169 4.41 4.19 12.25
N SER A 170 5.50 4.04 12.99
CA SER A 170 6.70 3.33 12.56
C SER A 170 7.21 3.82 11.20
N GLY A 171 7.22 3.01 10.13
CA GLY A 171 7.60 3.46 8.79
C GLY A 171 6.78 4.64 8.26
N GLY A 172 5.49 4.76 8.65
CA GLY A 172 4.65 5.92 8.35
C GLY A 172 5.13 7.19 9.05
N PHE A 173 5.57 7.07 10.30
CA PHE A 173 6.22 8.14 11.03
C PHE A 173 7.61 8.47 10.47
N TYR A 174 8.39 7.44 10.08
CA TYR A 174 9.72 7.61 9.48
C TYR A 174 9.68 8.52 8.25
N ILE A 175 8.80 8.24 7.28
CA ILE A 175 8.73 9.05 6.05
C ILE A 175 8.33 10.49 6.34
N ALA A 176 7.51 10.74 7.36
CA ALA A 176 7.10 12.07 7.76
C ALA A 176 8.26 12.89 8.36
N MET A 177 9.31 12.24 8.86
CA MET A 177 10.51 12.95 9.36
C MET A 177 11.24 13.71 8.27
N ALA A 178 11.04 13.38 6.99
CA ALA A 178 11.55 14.14 5.86
C ALA A 178 10.73 15.41 5.55
N ALA A 179 9.51 15.55 6.08
CA ALA A 179 8.65 16.72 5.82
C ALA A 179 9.17 17.98 6.53
N ASP A 180 8.74 19.14 6.03
CA ASP A 180 9.02 20.44 6.68
C ASP A 180 8.13 20.63 7.89
N LYS A 181 6.87 20.18 7.81
CA LYS A 181 5.87 20.26 8.88
C LYS A 181 4.99 19.02 8.92
N ILE A 182 4.48 18.71 10.10
CA ILE A 182 3.56 17.60 10.34
C ILE A 182 2.27 18.15 10.97
N VAL A 183 1.14 17.78 10.38
CA VAL A 183 -0.21 17.99 10.92
C VAL A 183 -0.78 16.62 11.32
N ALA A 184 -1.45 16.55 12.46
CA ALA A 184 -2.08 15.33 12.93
C ALA A 184 -3.44 15.61 13.54
N GLU A 185 -4.40 14.71 13.36
CA GLU A 185 -5.61 14.70 14.16
C GLU A 185 -5.27 14.37 15.64
N PRO A 186 -5.97 14.93 16.63
CA PRO A 186 -5.68 14.65 18.04
C PRO A 186 -5.70 13.16 18.41
N GLY A 187 -6.59 12.40 17.76
CA GLY A 187 -6.78 10.96 17.97
C GLY A 187 -5.88 10.05 17.13
N THR A 188 -5.06 10.57 16.24
CA THR A 188 -4.12 9.77 15.41
C THR A 188 -3.27 8.87 16.29
N ILE A 189 -3.06 7.63 15.88
CA ILE A 189 -2.06 6.74 16.47
C ILE A 189 -0.74 6.95 15.73
N THR A 190 0.31 7.33 16.47
CA THR A 190 1.64 7.63 15.88
C THR A 190 2.79 7.15 16.77
N GLY A 191 4.02 7.52 16.43
CA GLY A 191 5.22 7.03 17.09
C GLY A 191 5.64 5.65 16.61
N SER A 192 5.76 4.66 17.51
CA SER A 192 6.29 3.33 17.19
C SER A 192 7.66 3.41 16.52
N VAL A 193 8.55 4.25 17.07
CA VAL A 193 9.91 4.39 16.59
C VAL A 193 10.71 3.19 17.06
N GLY A 194 10.82 2.20 16.19
CA GLY A 194 11.45 0.92 16.49
C GLY A 194 11.54 0.03 15.27
N VAL A 195 12.24 -1.08 15.43
CA VAL A 195 12.48 -2.09 14.40
C VAL A 195 12.16 -3.46 14.97
N ILE A 196 11.45 -4.26 14.22
CA ILE A 196 11.16 -5.64 14.58
C ILE A 196 11.64 -6.58 13.49
N MET A 197 12.12 -7.74 13.89
CA MET A 197 12.31 -8.91 13.05
C MET A 197 11.59 -10.09 13.70
N GLN A 198 10.63 -10.67 13.01
CA GLN A 198 9.86 -11.81 13.49
C GLN A 198 10.35 -13.08 12.83
N THR A 199 10.61 -14.11 13.62
CA THR A 199 10.89 -15.47 13.16
C THR A 199 9.95 -16.42 13.85
N SER A 200 9.56 -17.48 13.17
CA SER A 200 8.69 -18.53 13.72
C SER A 200 9.48 -19.82 13.88
N ASN A 201 9.15 -20.61 14.90
CA ASN A 201 9.70 -21.96 15.05
C ASN A 201 8.54 -22.97 15.08
N VAL A 202 8.52 -23.85 14.08
CA VAL A 202 7.50 -24.90 13.92
C VAL A 202 8.08 -26.32 14.06
N GLU A 203 9.32 -26.46 14.54
CA GLU A 203 9.99 -27.74 14.73
C GLU A 203 9.12 -28.76 15.49
N GLY A 204 8.55 -28.35 16.63
CA GLY A 204 7.69 -29.21 17.44
C GLY A 204 6.41 -29.66 16.74
N LEU A 205 5.89 -28.86 15.80
CA LEU A 205 4.77 -29.27 14.96
C LEU A 205 5.19 -30.35 13.95
N PHE A 206 6.32 -30.13 13.25
CA PHE A 206 6.82 -31.11 12.28
C PHE A 206 7.19 -32.45 12.93
N GLN A 207 7.76 -32.44 14.12
CA GLN A 207 8.01 -33.65 14.90
C GLN A 207 6.72 -34.44 15.16
N LYS A 208 5.62 -33.77 15.54
CA LYS A 208 4.32 -34.42 15.81
C LYS A 208 3.69 -35.07 14.57
N ILE A 209 3.92 -34.52 13.38
CA ILE A 209 3.41 -35.05 12.11
C ILE A 209 4.42 -35.96 11.39
N GLY A 210 5.56 -36.30 12.03
CA GLY A 210 6.56 -37.22 11.51
C GLY A 210 7.42 -36.65 10.37
N VAL A 211 7.51 -35.33 10.22
CA VAL A 211 8.33 -34.67 9.21
C VAL A 211 9.64 -34.21 9.84
N LYS A 212 10.77 -34.53 9.20
CA LYS A 212 12.10 -34.02 9.60
C LYS A 212 12.71 -33.23 8.46
N MET A 213 12.99 -31.93 8.71
CA MET A 213 13.72 -31.09 7.78
C MET A 213 15.21 -31.21 8.03
N VAL A 214 16.00 -31.43 6.97
CA VAL A 214 17.45 -31.58 7.02
C VAL A 214 18.07 -30.60 6.03
N PRO A 215 18.45 -29.37 6.45
CA PRO A 215 19.10 -28.43 5.56
C PRO A 215 20.53 -28.89 5.23
N ILE A 216 20.92 -28.79 3.97
CA ILE A 216 22.32 -28.93 3.53
C ILE A 216 22.77 -27.56 3.07
N THR A 217 23.70 -26.96 3.79
CA THR A 217 24.09 -25.54 3.61
C THR A 217 25.57 -25.41 3.26
N SER A 218 25.89 -24.36 2.49
CA SER A 218 27.29 -24.04 2.13
C SER A 218 28.03 -23.28 3.23
N GLY A 219 27.37 -22.84 4.29
CA GLY A 219 27.98 -22.06 5.36
C GLY A 219 27.16 -22.02 6.63
N LYS A 220 27.81 -21.73 7.74
CA LYS A 220 27.30 -21.80 9.12
C LYS A 220 25.96 -21.03 9.32
N TYR A 221 25.79 -19.91 8.66
CA TYR A 221 24.63 -19.03 8.86
C TYR A 221 23.67 -19.04 7.67
N LYS A 222 23.81 -19.99 6.72
CA LYS A 222 23.01 -19.95 5.49
C LYS A 222 21.53 -20.28 5.73
N ASP A 223 21.20 -20.96 6.82
CA ASP A 223 19.85 -21.27 7.26
C ASP A 223 19.44 -20.49 8.53
N ILE A 224 20.09 -19.32 8.78
CA ILE A 224 19.71 -18.43 9.87
C ILE A 224 18.24 -18.00 9.74
N GLY A 225 17.51 -18.01 10.85
CA GLY A 225 16.07 -17.73 10.85
C GLY A 225 15.22 -18.91 10.38
N SER A 226 15.81 -20.13 10.20
CA SER A 226 15.08 -21.34 9.86
C SER A 226 13.94 -21.60 10.85
N MET A 227 12.75 -21.83 10.32
CA MET A 227 11.58 -22.15 11.15
C MET A 227 11.57 -23.61 11.64
N TYR A 228 12.50 -24.45 11.21
CA TYR A 228 12.51 -25.89 11.44
C TYR A 228 13.48 -26.32 12.53
N ARG A 229 14.18 -25.41 13.15
CA ARG A 229 15.09 -25.62 14.29
C ARG A 229 15.13 -24.41 15.20
N PRO A 230 15.55 -24.57 16.47
CA PRO A 230 15.84 -23.43 17.35
C PRO A 230 16.97 -22.57 16.78
N MET A 231 16.84 -21.27 16.97
CA MET A 231 17.88 -20.30 16.68
C MET A 231 18.98 -20.39 17.74
N THR A 232 20.23 -20.38 17.34
CA THR A 232 21.37 -20.31 18.25
C THR A 232 21.56 -18.89 18.80
N ASP A 233 22.24 -18.76 19.95
CA ASP A 233 22.53 -17.45 20.53
C ASP A 233 23.41 -16.58 19.60
N ALA A 234 24.35 -17.20 18.87
CA ALA A 234 25.17 -16.49 17.88
C ALA A 234 24.34 -15.95 16.70
N GLU A 235 23.35 -16.70 16.25
CA GLU A 235 22.44 -16.24 15.20
C GLU A 235 21.53 -15.13 15.69
N LYS A 236 21.03 -15.27 16.94
CA LYS A 236 20.21 -14.23 17.56
C LYS A 236 20.98 -12.92 17.72
N ALA A 237 22.24 -12.99 18.16
CA ALA A 237 23.10 -11.82 18.28
C ALA A 237 23.29 -11.13 16.91
N LEU A 238 23.58 -11.90 15.85
CA LEU A 238 23.76 -11.36 14.50
C LEU A 238 22.50 -10.69 13.96
N LEU A 239 21.31 -11.25 14.21
CA LEU A 239 20.04 -10.62 13.82
C LEU A 239 19.70 -9.39 14.68
N GLN A 240 20.09 -9.42 15.98
CA GLN A 240 19.93 -8.26 16.85
C GLN A 240 20.80 -7.08 16.37
N ASP A 241 22.06 -7.32 15.99
CA ASP A 241 22.93 -6.27 15.42
C ASP A 241 22.28 -5.61 14.20
N MET A 242 21.65 -6.39 13.31
CA MET A 242 20.92 -5.83 12.15
C MET A 242 19.71 -4.97 12.57
N VAL A 243 19.00 -5.36 13.61
CA VAL A 243 17.89 -4.60 14.18
C VAL A 243 18.39 -3.29 14.77
N ASP A 244 19.48 -3.33 15.52
CA ASP A 244 20.08 -2.18 16.18
C ASP A 244 20.66 -1.17 15.17
N ASP A 245 21.34 -1.64 14.13
CA ASP A 245 21.81 -0.81 13.02
C ASP A 245 20.63 -0.09 12.34
N THR A 246 19.56 -0.82 12.08
CA THR A 246 18.37 -0.27 11.44
C THR A 246 17.64 0.73 12.34
N TYR A 247 17.58 0.44 13.65
CA TYR A 247 17.03 1.36 14.65
C TYR A 247 17.84 2.66 14.72
N THR A 248 19.16 2.57 14.70
CA THR A 248 20.05 3.74 14.69
C THR A 248 19.75 4.67 13.52
N GLN A 249 19.47 4.12 12.34
CA GLN A 249 19.07 4.91 11.16
C GLN A 249 17.71 5.57 11.37
N PHE A 250 16.75 4.88 12.00
CA PHE A 250 15.44 5.47 12.29
C PHE A 250 15.57 6.62 13.29
N PHE A 251 16.28 6.38 14.39
CA PHE A 251 16.54 7.40 15.41
C PHE A 251 17.21 8.65 14.81
N ALA A 252 18.21 8.46 13.95
CA ALA A 252 18.89 9.56 13.26
C ALA A 252 17.94 10.36 12.37
N ALA A 253 17.01 9.70 11.66
CA ALA A 253 16.00 10.37 10.84
C ALA A 253 15.03 11.20 11.71
N VAL A 254 14.60 10.67 12.86
CA VAL A 254 13.74 11.41 13.82
C VAL A 254 14.47 12.63 14.35
N LYS A 255 15.71 12.48 14.82
CA LYS A 255 16.54 13.57 15.33
C LYS A 255 16.78 14.66 14.29
N ALA A 256 17.05 14.28 13.05
CA ALA A 256 17.24 15.22 11.94
C ALA A 256 15.95 15.93 11.53
N GLY A 257 14.82 15.22 11.54
CA GLY A 257 13.52 15.78 11.14
C GLY A 257 12.84 16.63 12.21
N ARG A 258 13.23 16.44 13.48
CA ARG A 258 12.63 17.09 14.65
C ARG A 258 13.70 17.65 15.59
N PRO A 259 14.49 18.60 15.14
CA PRO A 259 15.60 19.16 15.93
C PRO A 259 15.14 19.90 17.20
N GLU A 260 13.89 20.33 17.24
CA GLU A 260 13.30 21.05 18.38
C GLU A 260 12.83 20.12 19.51
N VAL A 261 12.76 18.80 19.26
CA VAL A 261 12.40 17.83 20.29
C VAL A 261 13.56 17.66 21.26
N SER A 262 13.29 17.80 22.58
CA SER A 262 14.32 17.66 23.60
C SER A 262 14.95 16.28 23.57
N GLU A 263 16.24 16.19 23.93
CA GLU A 263 16.96 14.91 24.01
C GLU A 263 16.28 13.92 24.99
N ALA A 264 15.68 14.42 26.07
CA ALA A 264 14.91 13.60 26.99
C ALA A 264 13.68 12.97 26.32
N ASN A 265 12.92 13.76 25.56
CA ASN A 265 11.77 13.26 24.82
C ASN A 265 12.17 12.31 23.69
N LEU A 266 13.28 12.60 22.98
CA LEU A 266 13.81 11.68 21.98
C LEU A 266 14.13 10.34 22.61
N THR A 267 14.87 10.30 23.71
CA THR A 267 15.27 9.05 24.38
C THR A 267 14.04 8.28 24.90
N GLU A 268 13.08 9.00 25.52
CA GLU A 268 11.92 8.34 26.13
C GLU A 268 10.90 7.81 25.11
N TYR A 269 10.68 8.57 24.01
CA TYR A 269 9.56 8.28 23.09
C TYR A 269 9.98 7.59 21.78
N THR A 270 11.24 7.14 21.69
CA THR A 270 11.72 6.33 20.55
C THR A 270 12.02 4.88 20.92
N ASP A 271 11.37 4.37 21.96
CA ASP A 271 11.49 2.99 22.46
C ASP A 271 10.50 1.99 21.85
N GLY A 272 9.85 2.37 20.75
CA GLY A 272 8.82 1.54 20.08
C GLY A 272 7.40 1.80 20.56
N ARG A 273 7.19 2.65 21.58
CA ARG A 273 5.83 2.97 22.06
C ARG A 273 5.03 3.78 21.05
N VAL A 274 3.71 3.61 21.09
CA VAL A 274 2.76 4.46 20.35
C VAL A 274 2.16 5.51 21.27
N PHE A 275 1.72 6.62 20.69
CA PHE A 275 1.03 7.69 21.39
C PHE A 275 0.06 8.41 20.45
N THR A 276 -0.81 9.25 21.03
CA THR A 276 -1.81 9.98 20.24
C THR A 276 -1.19 11.18 19.52
N GLY A 277 -1.85 11.67 18.48
CA GLY A 277 -1.47 12.91 17.79
C GLY A 277 -1.40 14.09 18.75
N GLN A 278 -2.35 14.19 19.70
CA GLN A 278 -2.30 15.21 20.77
C GLN A 278 -1.01 15.10 21.61
N ARG A 279 -0.61 13.87 21.96
CA ARG A 279 0.62 13.68 22.72
C ARG A 279 1.85 14.02 21.90
N ALA A 280 1.85 13.64 20.62
CA ALA A 280 2.92 13.95 19.67
C ALA A 280 3.13 15.47 19.51
N TYR A 281 2.03 16.23 19.45
CA TYR A 281 2.07 17.69 19.42
C TYR A 281 2.69 18.26 20.70
N ASN A 282 2.25 17.81 21.86
CA ASN A 282 2.76 18.28 23.15
C ASN A 282 4.26 17.97 23.35
N LEU A 283 4.76 16.93 22.70
CA LEU A 283 6.18 16.50 22.74
C LEU A 283 7.05 17.17 21.66
N GLY A 284 6.44 17.88 20.69
CA GLY A 284 7.14 18.52 19.59
C GLY A 284 7.40 17.64 18.37
N PHE A 285 6.87 16.41 18.33
CA PHE A 285 6.97 15.54 17.14
C PHE A 285 6.00 15.95 16.02
N VAL A 286 4.90 16.62 16.36
CA VAL A 286 3.90 17.17 15.44
C VAL A 286 3.87 18.68 15.60
N ASP A 287 3.77 19.41 14.49
CA ASP A 287 3.83 20.88 14.46
C ASP A 287 2.45 21.54 14.69
N LYS A 288 1.36 20.87 14.26
CA LYS A 288 -0.01 21.40 14.32
C LYS A 288 -1.03 20.29 14.47
N LEU A 289 -2.07 20.54 15.26
CA LEU A 289 -3.25 19.67 15.28
C LEU A 289 -4.25 20.15 14.23
N GLY A 290 -4.88 19.19 13.52
CA GLY A 290 -5.87 19.44 12.50
C GLY A 290 -5.93 18.38 11.42
N GLY A 291 -6.77 18.64 10.42
CA GLY A 291 -7.05 17.72 9.31
C GLY A 291 -6.55 18.24 7.95
N GLU A 292 -7.34 17.94 6.91
CA GLU A 292 -6.99 18.26 5.51
C GLU A 292 -6.85 19.75 5.27
N ASP A 293 -7.78 20.55 5.82
CA ASP A 293 -7.80 22.00 5.60
C ASP A 293 -6.56 22.64 6.21
N GLU A 294 -6.18 22.25 7.43
CA GLU A 294 -4.99 22.76 8.11
C GLU A 294 -3.70 22.35 7.38
N ALA A 295 -3.64 21.13 6.85
CA ALA A 295 -2.49 20.65 6.10
C ALA A 295 -2.36 21.38 4.75
N LEU A 296 -3.47 21.60 4.04
CA LEU A 296 -3.49 22.34 2.79
C LEU A 296 -3.12 23.82 2.99
N GLN A 297 -3.71 24.46 3.99
CA GLN A 297 -3.38 25.82 4.35
C GLN A 297 -1.90 25.99 4.69
N LEU A 298 -1.37 25.11 5.54
CA LEU A 298 0.04 25.13 5.95
C LEU A 298 0.98 24.91 4.76
N ALA A 299 0.63 24.01 3.84
CA ALA A 299 1.38 23.79 2.60
C ALA A 299 1.38 25.05 1.70
N GLY A 300 0.24 25.72 1.60
CA GLY A 300 0.11 26.99 0.89
C GLY A 300 0.95 28.10 1.53
N GLU A 301 0.89 28.26 2.85
CA GLU A 301 1.67 29.23 3.61
C GLU A 301 3.18 29.03 3.40
N LEU A 302 3.67 27.81 3.55
CA LEU A 302 5.09 27.48 3.33
C LEU A 302 5.55 27.75 1.90
N ALA A 303 4.67 27.54 0.92
CA ALA A 303 4.96 27.74 -0.49
C ALA A 303 4.67 29.15 -1.02
N GLY A 304 4.12 30.05 -0.19
CA GLY A 304 3.73 31.41 -0.60
C GLY A 304 2.51 31.45 -1.53
N ILE A 305 1.60 30.46 -1.45
CA ILE A 305 0.38 30.35 -2.26
C ILE A 305 -0.82 30.85 -1.46
N LYS A 306 -1.50 31.90 -1.90
CA LYS A 306 -2.67 32.48 -1.19
C LYS A 306 -3.94 31.63 -1.25
N ASP A 307 -4.15 30.88 -2.34
CA ASP A 307 -5.29 30.01 -2.57
C ASP A 307 -4.77 28.67 -3.11
N PRO A 308 -4.29 27.77 -2.23
CA PRO A 308 -3.67 26.53 -2.64
C PRO A 308 -4.71 25.61 -3.29
N LYS A 309 -4.46 25.21 -4.54
CA LYS A 309 -5.28 24.25 -5.26
C LYS A 309 -4.58 22.90 -5.32
N ILE A 310 -5.35 21.87 -4.99
CA ILE A 310 -4.87 20.50 -5.09
C ILE A 310 -4.83 20.09 -6.56
N ILE A 311 -3.66 19.68 -7.02
CA ILE A 311 -3.54 18.89 -8.26
C ILE A 311 -3.51 17.42 -7.86
N SER A 312 -4.59 16.71 -8.19
CA SER A 312 -4.57 15.25 -8.23
C SER A 312 -3.83 14.82 -9.49
N SER A 313 -2.94 13.85 -9.38
CA SER A 313 -2.20 13.33 -10.54
C SER A 313 -3.16 13.03 -11.69
N LYS A 314 -2.93 13.62 -12.88
CA LYS A 314 -3.78 13.45 -14.08
C LYS A 314 -4.00 11.98 -14.46
N SER A 315 -3.15 11.07 -13.99
CA SER A 315 -3.27 9.65 -14.24
C SER A 315 -4.32 8.95 -13.36
N ASP A 316 -4.73 9.54 -12.25
CA ASP A 316 -5.60 8.88 -11.29
C ASP A 316 -7.09 8.91 -11.74
N ASN A 317 -7.55 10.00 -12.40
CA ASN A 317 -8.98 10.19 -12.68
C ASN A 317 -9.56 9.22 -13.73
N LEU A 318 -8.88 9.01 -14.87
CA LEU A 318 -9.39 8.12 -15.93
C LEU A 318 -9.11 6.65 -15.59
N ARG A 319 -7.94 6.35 -15.04
CA ARG A 319 -7.60 5.00 -14.59
C ARG A 319 -8.47 4.58 -13.42
N ASP A 320 -8.71 5.44 -12.43
CA ASP A 320 -9.58 5.17 -11.29
C ASP A 320 -11.02 4.91 -11.72
N PHE A 321 -11.52 5.62 -12.73
CA PHE A 321 -12.83 5.35 -13.32
C PHE A 321 -12.89 3.98 -14.00
N ILE A 322 -11.88 3.60 -14.79
CA ILE A 322 -11.84 2.29 -15.46
C ILE A 322 -11.69 1.14 -14.46
N PHE A 323 -10.88 1.31 -13.40
CA PHE A 323 -10.64 0.28 -12.40
C PHE A 323 -11.78 0.12 -11.39
N SER A 324 -12.63 1.14 -11.16
CA SER A 324 -13.81 1.01 -10.31
C SER A 324 -14.85 0.02 -10.85
N PHE A 325 -14.83 -0.24 -12.15
CA PHE A 325 -15.67 -1.26 -12.79
C PHE A 325 -15.10 -2.69 -12.73
N GLY A 326 -13.82 -2.87 -12.44
CA GLY A 326 -13.14 -4.18 -12.47
C GLY A 326 -12.88 -4.82 -11.11
N SER A 327 -13.15 -4.16 -9.99
CA SER A 327 -12.66 -4.58 -8.65
C SER A 327 -13.58 -5.56 -7.89
N SER A 328 -14.53 -6.22 -8.55
CA SER A 328 -15.47 -7.15 -7.89
C SER A 328 -14.96 -8.59 -7.69
N VAL A 329 -13.70 -8.91 -8.03
CA VAL A 329 -13.13 -10.26 -7.92
C VAL A 329 -11.72 -10.20 -7.37
N GLU A 330 -11.56 -9.90 -6.09
CA GLU A 330 -10.33 -10.22 -5.35
C GLU A 330 -10.63 -11.33 -4.34
N GLY A 331 -10.50 -12.57 -4.79
CA GLY A 331 -10.22 -13.70 -3.92
C GLY A 331 -8.80 -13.55 -3.39
N ALA A 332 -8.64 -12.94 -2.22
CA ALA A 332 -7.36 -12.92 -1.51
C ALA A 332 -6.93 -14.37 -1.27
N SER A 333 -5.92 -14.82 -2.00
CA SER A 333 -5.37 -16.17 -1.89
C SER A 333 -4.79 -16.36 -0.49
N LEU A 334 -5.32 -17.32 0.28
CA LEU A 334 -4.76 -17.81 1.55
C LEU A 334 -3.26 -18.13 1.45
N VAL A 335 -2.79 -18.51 0.26
CA VAL A 335 -1.38 -18.80 -0.05
C VAL A 335 -0.52 -17.55 0.15
N LYS A 336 -1.01 -16.35 -0.24
CA LYS A 336 -0.26 -15.09 -0.10
C LYS A 336 -0.15 -14.63 1.36
N GLN A 337 -1.14 -14.97 2.20
CA GLN A 337 -1.07 -14.74 3.64
C GLN A 337 -0.08 -15.69 4.33
N LEU A 338 0.04 -16.93 3.86
CA LEU A 338 1.01 -17.90 4.37
C LEU A 338 2.45 -17.52 3.97
N GLU A 339 2.69 -16.99 2.78
CA GLU A 339 4.02 -16.53 2.35
C GLU A 339 4.56 -15.39 3.21
N THR A 340 3.69 -14.46 3.65
CA THR A 340 4.11 -13.34 4.54
C THR A 340 4.47 -13.80 5.94
N LEU A 341 3.93 -14.94 6.41
CA LEU A 341 4.22 -15.51 7.71
C LEU A 341 5.54 -16.33 7.73
N THR A 342 6.03 -16.72 6.56
CA THR A 342 7.18 -17.63 6.44
C THR A 342 8.48 -16.95 6.04
N THR A 343 8.44 -15.69 5.60
CA THR A 343 9.63 -14.96 5.15
C THR A 343 10.11 -14.00 6.24
N PRO A 344 11.28 -14.20 6.85
CA PRO A 344 11.86 -13.23 7.79
C PRO A 344 12.09 -11.89 7.09
N SER A 345 11.56 -10.81 7.64
CA SER A 345 11.81 -9.47 7.12
C SER A 345 12.08 -8.49 8.25
N VAL A 346 13.03 -7.59 8.03
CA VAL A 346 13.24 -6.45 8.93
C VAL A 346 12.22 -5.38 8.56
N ALA A 347 11.48 -4.91 9.53
CA ALA A 347 10.39 -3.97 9.27
C ALA A 347 10.32 -2.84 10.29
N TYR A 348 9.96 -1.66 9.79
CA TYR A 348 9.36 -0.56 10.53
C TYR A 348 7.84 -0.74 10.49
N LEU A 349 7.31 -1.61 11.34
CA LEU A 349 5.90 -1.97 11.32
C LEU A 349 5.33 -1.98 12.72
N TRP A 350 4.24 -1.26 12.92
CA TRP A 350 3.43 -1.38 14.13
C TRP A 350 2.46 -2.56 13.95
N VAL A 351 2.59 -3.56 14.83
CA VAL A 351 1.78 -4.79 14.85
C VAL A 351 0.91 -4.74 16.10
N HIS A 352 -0.36 -5.04 15.95
CA HIS A 352 -1.35 -5.09 17.03
C HIS A 352 -2.00 -6.48 17.13
#